data_e2cdf514b52d2dc8fe98b120237a72b2
#
_entry.id   e2cdf514b52d2dc8fe98b120237a72b2
#
_cell.length_a   1.000
_cell.length_b   1.000
_cell.length_c   1.000
_cell.angle_alpha   90.00
_cell.angle_beta   90.00
_cell.angle_gamma   90.00
#
_symmetry.space_group_name_H-M   'P 1'
#
loop_
_entity.id
_entity.type
_entity.pdbx_description
1 polymer ?
#
loop_
_entity_poly.entity_id
_entity_poly.type
_entity_poly.pdbx_seq_one_letter_code
_entity_poly.pdbx_strand_id
1 'polypeptide(L)' 'MARINIKVKPGCKQASRLEQQEDGSYVAFLHARAHDGEANTELVKLLSKELGVAKTQIAIVSGDKSRQKVIEY' A
#
# COMPACT_ATOMS: atom_id res chain seq x y z
N MET A 1 -17.05 4.55 -2.30
CA MET A 1 -15.61 4.27 -2.37
C MET A 1 -14.94 4.71 -1.09
N ALA A 2 -14.12 3.86 -0.54
CA ALA A 2 -13.40 4.15 0.71
C ALA A 2 -12.00 4.66 0.40
N ARG A 3 -11.50 5.53 1.25
CA ARG A 3 -10.12 6.02 1.17
C ARG A 3 -9.40 5.70 2.46
N ILE A 4 -8.17 5.25 2.34
CA ILE A 4 -7.31 4.97 3.49
C ILE A 4 -5.96 5.63 3.28
N ASN A 5 -5.35 6.03 4.39
CA ASN A 5 -3.99 6.57 4.39
C ASN A 5 -3.02 5.43 4.68
N ILE A 6 -2.01 5.30 3.84
CA ILE A 6 -1.03 4.25 3.97
C ILE A 6 0.37 4.86 3.99
N LYS A 7 1.14 4.49 5.00
CA LYS A 7 2.56 4.79 5.04
C LYS A 7 3.32 3.56 4.52
N VAL A 8 4.10 3.74 3.47
CA VAL A 8 4.84 2.65 2.84
C VAL A 8 6.27 2.63 3.39
N LYS A 9 6.71 1.44 3.79
CA LYS A 9 8.10 1.19 4.20
C LYS A 9 8.71 0.16 3.25
N PRO A 10 9.36 0.61 2.18
CA PRO A 10 9.96 -0.31 1.19
C PRO A 10 11.28 -0.87 1.68
N GLY A 11 11.78 -1.88 0.99
CA GLY A 11 13.07 -2.46 1.28
C GLY A 11 13.11 -3.33 2.53
N CYS A 12 11.97 -3.86 2.98
CA CYS A 12 11.93 -4.77 4.12
C CYS A 12 12.55 -6.11 3.75
N LYS A 13 13.29 -6.70 4.68
CA LYS A 13 13.92 -8.01 4.48
C LYS A 13 12.92 -9.15 4.54
N GLN A 14 11.79 -8.93 5.20
CA GLN A 14 10.73 -9.93 5.36
C GLN A 14 9.68 -9.77 4.26
N ALA A 15 8.79 -10.77 4.17
CA ALA A 15 7.68 -10.71 3.23
C ALA A 15 6.81 -9.48 3.49
N SER A 16 6.17 -9.00 2.43
CA SER A 16 5.28 -7.83 2.51
C SER A 16 4.12 -8.08 3.46
N ARG A 17 3.76 -7.07 4.24
CA ARG A 17 2.64 -7.16 5.18
C ARG A 17 2.00 -5.80 5.37
N LEU A 18 0.76 -5.82 5.82
CA LEU A 18 -0.02 -4.62 6.12
C LEU A 18 -0.36 -4.61 7.62
N GLU A 19 -0.13 -3.49 8.28
CA GLU A 19 -0.50 -3.31 9.68
C GLU A 19 -1.45 -2.12 9.81
N GLN A 20 -2.55 -2.31 10.55
CA GLN A 20 -3.48 -1.23 10.86
C GLN A 20 -3.02 -0.52 12.11
N GLN A 21 -3.04 0.82 12.07
CA GLN A 21 -2.69 1.66 13.20
C GLN A 21 -3.93 2.01 14.02
N GLU A 22 -3.71 2.51 15.24
CA GLU A 22 -4.80 2.86 16.15
C GLU A 22 -5.68 3.99 15.61
N ASP A 23 -5.13 4.87 14.80
CA ASP A 23 -5.85 6.01 14.21
C ASP A 23 -6.64 5.63 12.96
N GLY A 24 -6.64 4.36 12.57
CA GLY A 24 -7.32 3.88 11.38
C GLY A 24 -6.49 3.92 10.11
N SER A 25 -5.27 4.45 10.16
CA SER A 25 -4.37 4.40 9.02
C SER A 25 -3.66 3.05 8.95
N TYR A 26 -2.93 2.82 7.88
CA TYR A 26 -2.20 1.57 7.65
C TYR A 26 -0.73 1.84 7.42
N VAL A 27 0.10 0.87 7.78
CA VAL A 27 1.51 0.84 7.40
C VAL A 27 1.73 -0.40 6.54
N ALA A 28 2.23 -0.20 5.34
CA ALA A 28 2.54 -1.29 4.42
C ALA A 28 4.05 -1.52 4.39
N PHE A 29 4.47 -2.70 4.84
CA PHE A 29 5.87 -3.12 4.76
C PHE A 29 6.05 -3.88 3.45
N LEU A 30 6.86 -3.32 2.55
CA LEU A 30 7.06 -3.88 1.23
C LEU A 30 8.47 -4.41 1.08
N HIS A 31 8.60 -5.57 0.48
CA HIS A 31 9.90 -6.16 0.17
C HIS A 31 10.57 -5.44 -1.00
N ALA A 32 9.80 -5.01 -1.99
CA ALA A 32 10.31 -4.30 -3.14
C ALA A 32 10.85 -2.92 -2.76
N ARG A 33 11.84 -2.45 -3.50
CA ARG A 33 12.37 -1.10 -3.31
C ARG A 33 11.42 -0.08 -3.94
N ALA A 34 11.42 1.15 -3.39
CA ALA A 34 10.52 2.20 -3.84
C ALA A 34 11.08 2.94 -5.06
N HIS A 35 11.16 2.25 -6.22
CA HIS A 35 11.55 2.88 -7.47
C HIS A 35 10.84 2.19 -8.64
N ASP A 36 10.70 2.90 -9.74
CA ASP A 36 10.15 2.40 -11.01
C ASP A 36 8.77 1.73 -10.87
N GLY A 37 7.98 2.16 -9.89
CA GLY A 37 6.63 1.66 -9.70
C GLY A 37 6.54 0.27 -9.06
N GLU A 38 7.65 -0.37 -8.74
CA GLU A 38 7.65 -1.71 -8.13
C GLU A 38 6.93 -1.72 -6.80
N ALA A 39 7.20 -0.74 -5.95
CA ALA A 39 6.55 -0.65 -4.64
C ALA A 39 5.04 -0.42 -4.79
N ASN A 40 4.62 0.38 -5.76
CA ASN A 40 3.20 0.61 -6.02
C ASN A 40 2.50 -0.67 -6.47
N THR A 41 3.12 -1.44 -7.36
CA THR A 41 2.60 -2.72 -7.82
C THR A 41 2.45 -3.70 -6.66
N GLU A 42 3.47 -3.81 -5.83
CA GLU A 42 3.44 -4.70 -4.68
C GLU A 42 2.41 -4.25 -3.65
N LEU A 43 2.28 -2.93 -3.45
CA LEU A 43 1.27 -2.37 -2.55
C LEU A 43 -0.14 -2.75 -3.00
N VAL A 44 -0.45 -2.62 -4.28
CA VAL A 44 -1.77 -2.99 -4.83
C VAL A 44 -2.03 -4.47 -4.61
N LYS A 45 -1.05 -5.33 -4.85
CA LYS A 45 -1.19 -6.77 -4.60
C LYS A 45 -1.46 -7.06 -3.13
N LEU A 46 -0.73 -6.41 -2.24
CA LEU A 46 -0.89 -6.60 -0.80
C LEU A 46 -2.27 -6.14 -0.35
N LEU A 47 -2.72 -4.97 -0.78
CA LEU A 47 -4.03 -4.44 -0.43
C LEU A 47 -5.16 -5.31 -0.97
N SER A 48 -5.03 -5.81 -2.18
CA SER A 48 -6.02 -6.72 -2.77
C SER A 48 -6.21 -7.95 -1.88
N LYS A 49 -5.12 -8.52 -1.40
CA LYS A 49 -5.13 -9.69 -0.54
C LYS A 49 -5.71 -9.36 0.85
N GLU A 50 -5.25 -8.28 1.46
CA GLU A 50 -5.63 -7.95 2.84
C GLU A 50 -7.04 -7.39 2.95
N LEU A 51 -7.48 -6.61 1.98
CA LEU A 51 -8.79 -5.99 1.98
C LEU A 51 -9.85 -6.84 1.28
N GLY A 52 -9.44 -7.87 0.56
CA GLY A 52 -10.37 -8.75 -0.16
C GLY A 52 -11.06 -8.07 -1.33
N VAL A 53 -10.40 -7.13 -1.98
CA VAL A 53 -10.93 -6.42 -3.15
C VAL A 53 -10.09 -6.70 -4.38
N ALA A 54 -10.68 -6.53 -5.57
CA ALA A 54 -9.96 -6.74 -6.82
C ALA A 54 -8.88 -5.67 -7.00
N LYS A 55 -7.76 -6.03 -7.61
CA LYS A 55 -6.67 -5.07 -7.89
C LYS A 55 -7.16 -3.90 -8.73
N THR A 56 -8.11 -4.13 -9.64
CA THR A 56 -8.67 -3.09 -10.50
C THR A 56 -9.52 -2.08 -9.73
N GLN A 57 -9.95 -2.42 -8.51
CA GLN A 57 -10.71 -1.51 -7.66
C GLN A 57 -9.82 -0.61 -6.81
N ILE A 58 -8.54 -0.90 -6.75
CA ILE A 58 -7.58 -0.18 -5.93
C ILE A 58 -6.91 0.90 -6.77
N ALA A 59 -6.99 2.14 -6.33
CA ALA A 59 -6.36 3.27 -7.00
C ALA A 59 -5.53 4.07 -6.03
N ILE A 60 -4.33 4.45 -6.44
CA ILE A 60 -3.49 5.38 -5.70
C ILE A 60 -3.88 6.78 -6.14
N VAL A 61 -4.59 7.50 -5.27
CA VAL A 61 -5.14 8.82 -5.61
C VAL A 61 -4.20 9.97 -5.23
N SER A 62 -3.23 9.70 -4.38
CA SER A 62 -2.25 10.70 -3.96
C SER A 62 -0.96 10.02 -3.51
N GLY A 63 0.16 10.71 -3.67
CA GLY A 63 1.45 10.26 -3.15
C GLY A 63 2.07 9.09 -3.90
N ASP A 64 1.82 8.95 -5.21
CA ASP A 64 2.35 7.84 -6.00
C ASP A 64 3.88 7.76 -5.99
N LYS A 65 4.56 8.87 -5.77
CA LYS A 65 6.02 8.95 -5.66
C LYS A 65 6.50 9.18 -4.23
N SER A 66 5.59 9.10 -3.27
CA SER A 66 5.85 9.36 -1.87
C SER A 66 5.70 8.08 -1.05
N ARG A 67 6.26 8.08 0.15
CA ARG A 67 6.08 6.99 1.11
C ARG A 67 4.73 7.05 1.80
N GLN A 68 4.06 8.20 1.78
CA GLN A 68 2.70 8.33 2.27
C GLN A 68 1.76 8.38 1.08
N LYS A 69 0.80 7.47 1.05
CA LYS A 69 -0.13 7.33 -0.07
C LYS A 69 -1.56 7.35 0.43
N VAL A 70 -2.44 7.86 -0.41
CA VAL A 70 -3.89 7.75 -0.21
C VAL A 70 -4.42 6.76 -1.23
N ILE A 71 -5.09 5.74 -0.76
CA ILE A 71 -5.63 4.66 -1.58
C ILE A 71 -7.14 4.75 -1.55
N GLU A 72 -7.76 4.62 -2.72
CA GLU A 72 -9.21 4.53 -2.88
C GLU A 72 -9.58 3.14 -3.38
N TYR A 73 -10.61 2.55 -2.76
CA TYR A 73 -11.11 1.23 -3.17
C TYR A 73 -12.60 1.06 -2.91
#